data_155b8f8e62a9d196d84ea2a15b71473d
#
_entry.id   155b8f8e62a9d196d84ea2a15b71473d
#
_cell.length_a   1.000
_cell.length_b   1.000
_cell.length_c   1.000
_cell.angle_alpha   90.00
_cell.angle_beta   90.00
_cell.angle_gamma   90.00
#
_symmetry.space_group_name_H-M   'P 1'
#
loop_
_entity.id
_entity.type
_entity.pdbx_description
1 polymer ?
#
loop_
_entity_poly.entity_id
_entity_poly.type
_entity_poly.pdbx_seq_one_letter_code
_entity_poly.pdbx_strand_id
1 'polypeptide(L)'
;MAPRNPTRAALFPFTIFMVVFGLVFLASSASALAAPVAPSPPAEVELICHTDNAAECYPKIFQPTEEFQTVHDDQELPHGLHIRMNINTGKKEAKINDPDEKTPGLEGLPTDRSIVVVDSDKAPDADIPKDAPKYESAGMVKQPQQESGEFYTHLEFVKKGAHGSDLPIDEALEFLEDISHDIYYGLKIVETFDTVRSLLCLMVDPKTPAPAEGAVPRDQQAAAIISGALQNNPTALEEVTKIWPQLMSTSCRSPHKAPELKLRDGFYSPFVPAPDDNDHDTLRAANKAKAQVHAIKGLIKSPTIRDDFIANKGMDRILEVLGPQDAQWEAAQRKAGQFVLDSFLDEDMGAEVGVWPLFKASEADKSKRIADRVSDENWKIAVKGIMEKNKGDENHWSRDLYNRLDAHERAQLKLIAKEEL
;
A
#
# COMPACT_ATOMS: atom_id res chain seq x y z
N MET A 1 9.67 48.80 38.27
CA MET A 1 10.66 48.20 39.18
C MET A 1 11.10 46.89 38.57
N ALA A 2 12.22 46.87 37.91
CA ALA A 2 13.02 45.67 37.66
C ALA A 2 13.97 45.48 38.85
N PRO A 3 14.56 44.29 39.11
CA PRO A 3 15.73 43.90 38.32
C PRO A 3 15.96 42.37 38.09
N ARG A 4 16.61 42.09 36.95
CA ARG A 4 17.97 41.50 36.83
C ARG A 4 18.18 39.98 37.01
N ASN A 5 18.63 39.40 35.91
CA ASN A 5 19.45 38.18 35.73
C ASN A 5 20.67 38.10 36.69
N PRO A 6 21.30 36.92 36.89
CA PRO A 6 22.34 36.57 35.91
C PRO A 6 22.60 35.06 35.62
N THR A 7 23.02 34.81 34.38
CA THR A 7 24.03 33.91 33.86
C THR A 7 24.87 33.06 34.81
N ARG A 8 25.06 31.77 34.50
CA ARG A 8 26.38 31.11 34.67
C ARG A 8 26.57 29.98 33.67
N ALA A 9 27.55 30.21 32.80
CA ALA A 9 28.25 29.20 32.02
C ALA A 9 29.18 28.37 32.91
N ALA A 10 29.37 27.11 32.58
CA ALA A 10 30.48 26.30 33.08
C ALA A 10 30.99 25.40 31.92
N LEU A 11 32.11 25.81 31.38
CA LEU A 11 33.09 25.04 30.64
C LEU A 11 33.86 24.16 31.64
N PHE A 12 34.17 22.91 31.31
CA PHE A 12 35.33 22.17 31.82
C PHE A 12 35.83 21.13 30.79
N PRO A 13 37.16 20.76 30.86
CA PRO A 13 38.00 20.66 29.71
C PRO A 13 38.49 19.24 29.38
N PHE A 14 39.15 19.14 28.22
CA PHE A 14 40.04 18.10 27.73
C PHE A 14 41.02 17.54 28.77
N THR A 15 41.18 16.21 28.79
CA THR A 15 42.46 15.57 29.17
C THR A 15 42.77 14.40 28.24
N ILE A 16 43.89 14.58 27.54
CA ILE A 16 44.68 13.63 26.80
C ILE A 16 45.34 12.68 27.80
N PHE A 17 45.35 11.36 27.53
CA PHE A 17 46.34 10.45 28.09
C PHE A 17 46.86 9.50 27.03
N MET A 18 48.09 9.78 26.60
CA MET A 18 48.99 8.90 25.87
C MET A 18 49.72 8.01 26.88
N VAL A 19 49.79 6.73 26.68
CA VAL A 19 50.91 5.88 27.18
C VAL A 19 51.27 4.82 26.15
N VAL A 20 52.51 4.86 25.81
CA VAL A 20 53.31 4.04 24.91
C VAL A 20 53.91 2.86 25.71
N PHE A 21 54.42 1.87 25.03
CA PHE A 21 55.24 0.69 25.41
C PHE A 21 54.47 -0.64 25.37
N GLY A 22 54.99 -1.72 24.79
CA GLY A 22 56.33 -2.05 24.30
C GLY A 22 56.36 -3.36 23.54
N LEU A 23 57.30 -3.45 22.68
CA LEU A 23 57.76 -4.62 21.95
C LEU A 23 58.26 -5.72 22.87
N VAL A 24 57.93 -7.00 22.59
CA VAL A 24 58.83 -8.14 22.87
C VAL A 24 58.79 -9.12 21.71
N PHE A 25 59.91 -9.28 21.07
CA PHE A 25 60.33 -10.37 20.21
C PHE A 25 60.48 -11.66 21.02
N LEU A 26 60.15 -12.80 20.45
CA LEU A 26 61.00 -13.98 20.54
C LEU A 26 60.60 -15.05 19.53
N ALA A 27 61.61 -15.59 18.95
CA ALA A 27 61.79 -16.39 17.78
C ALA A 27 61.60 -17.90 18.02
N SER A 28 61.42 -18.60 16.91
CA SER A 28 61.94 -19.95 16.55
C SER A 28 61.29 -21.18 17.16
N SER A 29 60.70 -21.98 16.31
CA SER A 29 61.22 -23.37 16.10
C SER A 29 60.62 -23.95 14.81
N ALA A 30 61.54 -24.28 13.90
CA ALA A 30 61.27 -25.05 12.69
C ALA A 30 61.07 -26.53 13.06
N SER A 31 60.12 -27.18 12.45
CA SER A 31 60.08 -28.61 12.26
C SER A 31 59.55 -28.90 10.87
N ALA A 32 60.50 -29.28 10.01
CA ALA A 32 60.14 -29.85 8.70
C ALA A 32 59.76 -31.32 8.92
N LEU A 33 58.67 -31.74 8.23
CA LEU A 33 58.61 -33.04 7.56
C LEU A 33 57.19 -33.32 7.00
N ALA A 34 57.21 -33.76 5.77
CA ALA A 34 56.24 -34.42 4.94
C ALA A 34 55.65 -33.51 3.83
N ALA A 35 56.15 -33.77 2.63
CA ALA A 35 55.56 -33.26 1.41
C ALA A 35 54.17 -33.91 1.19
N PRO A 36 53.15 -33.16 1.01
CA PRO A 36 51.92 -33.69 0.46
C PRO A 36 51.94 -33.64 -1.08
N VAL A 37 51.39 -34.67 -1.65
CA VAL A 37 51.01 -34.83 -3.04
C VAL A 37 50.39 -33.52 -3.58
N ALA A 38 50.87 -33.03 -4.71
CA ALA A 38 50.35 -31.85 -5.39
C ALA A 38 48.86 -32.05 -5.71
N PRO A 39 47.98 -31.19 -5.25
CA PRO A 39 46.62 -31.18 -5.74
C PRO A 39 46.62 -30.67 -7.18
N SER A 40 45.74 -31.28 -8.02
CA SER A 40 45.41 -30.82 -9.36
C SER A 40 45.07 -29.34 -9.35
N PRO A 41 45.40 -28.59 -10.40
CA PRO A 41 45.07 -27.16 -10.45
C PRO A 41 43.57 -26.97 -10.19
N PRO A 42 43.18 -26.01 -9.31
CA PRO A 42 41.78 -25.70 -9.11
C PRO A 42 41.18 -25.25 -10.43
N ALA A 43 39.96 -25.74 -10.78
CA ALA A 43 39.18 -25.25 -11.87
C ALA A 43 39.11 -23.71 -11.73
N GLU A 44 39.32 -23.01 -12.81
CA GLU A 44 39.24 -21.55 -12.88
C GLU A 44 37.84 -21.13 -12.40
N VAL A 45 37.76 -20.57 -11.18
CA VAL A 45 36.50 -20.08 -10.62
C VAL A 45 36.20 -18.75 -11.30
N GLU A 46 35.16 -18.71 -12.09
CA GLU A 46 34.66 -17.47 -12.70
C GLU A 46 34.21 -16.51 -11.57
N LEU A 47 34.81 -15.31 -11.51
CA LEU A 47 34.50 -14.29 -10.51
C LEU A 47 33.66 -13.18 -11.10
N ILE A 48 32.69 -12.67 -10.32
CA ILE A 48 31.94 -11.46 -10.60
C ILE A 48 32.58 -10.32 -9.82
N CYS A 49 32.92 -9.23 -10.51
CA CYS A 49 33.51 -8.03 -9.93
C CYS A 49 32.70 -6.80 -10.40
N HIS A 50 32.10 -6.08 -9.47
CA HIS A 50 31.35 -4.85 -9.75
C HIS A 50 32.17 -3.58 -9.58
N THR A 51 33.35 -3.71 -8.96
CA THR A 51 34.30 -2.61 -8.74
C THR A 51 35.70 -3.06 -9.15
N ASP A 52 36.63 -2.10 -9.27
CA ASP A 52 38.04 -2.39 -9.55
C ASP A 52 38.78 -2.98 -8.33
N ASN A 53 38.10 -3.16 -7.21
CA ASN A 53 38.65 -3.73 -5.99
C ASN A 53 38.54 -5.26 -6.00
N ALA A 54 39.62 -5.96 -6.20
CA ALA A 54 39.65 -7.41 -6.22
C ALA A 54 39.13 -8.08 -4.93
N ALA A 55 39.11 -7.38 -3.78
CA ALA A 55 38.58 -7.87 -2.53
C ALA A 55 37.05 -7.93 -2.48
N GLU A 56 36.36 -7.28 -3.43
CA GLU A 56 34.90 -7.24 -3.55
C GLU A 56 34.38 -8.22 -4.61
N CYS A 57 35.29 -8.95 -5.27
CA CYS A 57 34.92 -9.99 -6.22
C CYS A 57 34.47 -11.27 -5.49
N TYR A 58 33.45 -11.93 -6.02
CA TYR A 58 32.93 -13.19 -5.50
C TYR A 58 32.67 -14.20 -6.63
N PRO A 59 32.66 -15.52 -6.31
CA PRO A 59 32.41 -16.54 -7.31
C PRO A 59 31.05 -16.41 -7.96
N LYS A 60 30.97 -16.57 -9.27
CA LYS A 60 29.70 -16.58 -10.02
C LYS A 60 28.76 -17.69 -9.55
N ILE A 61 29.30 -18.87 -9.27
CA ILE A 61 28.56 -19.97 -8.66
C ILE A 61 28.78 -19.90 -7.16
N PHE A 62 27.69 -19.79 -6.41
CA PHE A 62 27.70 -19.74 -4.96
C PHE A 62 28.39 -21.00 -4.39
N GLN A 63 29.35 -20.81 -3.49
CA GLN A 63 30.05 -21.90 -2.83
C GLN A 63 29.43 -22.10 -1.45
N PRO A 64 28.59 -23.12 -1.27
CA PRO A 64 27.86 -23.31 -0.03
C PRO A 64 28.78 -23.88 1.07
N THR A 65 28.51 -23.48 2.30
CA THR A 65 29.10 -23.99 3.52
C THR A 65 28.00 -24.54 4.46
N GLU A 66 28.42 -25.11 5.59
CA GLU A 66 27.49 -25.58 6.63
C GLU A 66 26.79 -24.40 7.36
N GLU A 67 27.35 -23.19 7.28
CA GLU A 67 26.80 -21.99 7.87
C GLU A 67 26.11 -21.10 6.80
N PHE A 68 25.10 -20.34 7.20
CA PHE A 68 24.43 -19.40 6.31
C PHE A 68 25.35 -18.27 5.84
N GLN A 69 25.53 -18.14 4.55
CA GLN A 69 26.29 -17.08 3.92
C GLN A 69 25.38 -16.24 3.03
N THR A 70 25.68 -14.94 2.93
CA THR A 70 24.95 -14.02 2.06
C THR A 70 25.13 -14.41 0.60
N VAL A 71 24.03 -14.49 -0.14
CA VAL A 71 23.99 -14.72 -1.59
C VAL A 71 23.82 -13.37 -2.28
N HIS A 72 24.66 -13.09 -3.28
CA HIS A 72 24.50 -11.93 -4.14
C HIS A 72 23.43 -12.19 -5.21
N ASP A 73 22.74 -11.15 -5.67
CA ASP A 73 21.57 -11.29 -6.55
C ASP A 73 21.90 -11.88 -7.92
N ASP A 74 23.16 -11.76 -8.34
CA ASP A 74 23.70 -12.24 -9.61
C ASP A 74 24.51 -13.55 -9.50
N GLN A 75 24.54 -14.17 -8.31
CA GLN A 75 25.14 -15.48 -8.13
C GLN A 75 24.21 -16.61 -8.55
N GLU A 76 24.76 -17.59 -9.26
CA GLU A 76 24.09 -18.85 -9.58
C GLU A 76 24.10 -19.78 -8.36
N LEU A 77 22.94 -20.28 -7.96
CA LEU A 77 22.77 -21.16 -6.82
C LEU A 77 22.79 -22.63 -7.26
N PRO A 78 23.71 -23.46 -6.74
CA PRO A 78 23.68 -24.90 -6.98
C PRO A 78 22.48 -25.56 -6.27
N HIS A 79 22.13 -26.76 -6.70
CA HIS A 79 21.09 -27.55 -6.08
C HIS A 79 21.46 -28.03 -4.67
N GLY A 80 20.46 -28.28 -3.83
CA GLY A 80 20.67 -28.86 -2.49
C GLY A 80 21.01 -27.85 -1.40
N LEU A 81 20.56 -26.60 -1.57
CA LEU A 81 20.75 -25.54 -0.58
C LEU A 81 19.49 -25.29 0.25
N HIS A 82 19.70 -24.97 1.53
CA HIS A 82 18.72 -24.34 2.36
C HIS A 82 18.83 -22.81 2.21
N ILE A 83 17.81 -22.17 1.66
CA ILE A 83 17.80 -20.72 1.39
C ILE A 83 16.81 -20.03 2.34
N ARG A 84 17.24 -18.91 2.92
CA ARG A 84 16.37 -18.06 3.75
C ARG A 84 16.56 -16.58 3.43
N MET A 85 15.60 -15.76 3.83
CA MET A 85 15.72 -14.31 3.86
C MET A 85 16.09 -13.88 5.29
N ASN A 86 17.17 -13.14 5.45
CA ASN A 86 17.51 -12.54 6.74
C ASN A 86 16.64 -11.31 6.97
N ILE A 87 15.74 -11.42 7.92
CA ILE A 87 14.71 -10.36 8.20
C ILE A 87 15.37 -9.05 8.68
N ASN A 88 16.53 -9.13 9.33
CA ASN A 88 17.23 -7.96 9.87
C ASN A 88 18.01 -7.19 8.80
N THR A 89 18.53 -7.89 7.80
CA THR A 89 19.38 -7.30 6.75
C THR A 89 18.69 -7.20 5.41
N GLY A 90 17.54 -7.87 5.22
CA GLY A 90 16.84 -7.99 3.95
C GLY A 90 17.61 -8.79 2.89
N LYS A 91 18.71 -9.46 3.24
CA LYS A 91 19.56 -10.20 2.31
C LYS A 91 19.19 -11.68 2.25
N LYS A 92 19.35 -12.27 1.06
CA LYS A 92 19.23 -13.71 0.85
C LYS A 92 20.47 -14.40 1.41
N GLU A 93 20.26 -15.48 2.17
CA GLU A 93 21.33 -16.31 2.75
C GLU A 93 21.08 -17.77 2.37
N ALA A 94 22.17 -18.52 2.13
CA ALA A 94 22.11 -19.93 1.79
C ALA A 94 23.20 -20.74 2.51
N LYS A 95 22.88 -22.00 2.80
CA LYS A 95 23.80 -23.02 3.32
C LYS A 95 23.53 -24.38 2.68
N ILE A 96 24.39 -25.37 2.91
CA ILE A 96 24.13 -26.76 2.53
C ILE A 96 22.85 -27.23 3.26
N ASN A 97 21.95 -27.86 2.53
CA ASN A 97 20.75 -28.43 3.14
C ASN A 97 21.14 -29.72 3.89
N ASP A 98 21.00 -29.69 5.20
CA ASP A 98 21.13 -30.89 6.04
C ASP A 98 19.71 -31.46 6.28
N PRO A 99 19.39 -32.65 5.72
CA PRO A 99 18.08 -33.27 5.89
C PRO A 99 17.80 -33.71 7.35
N ASP A 100 18.84 -33.83 8.19
CA ASP A 100 18.70 -34.21 9.59
C ASP A 100 18.57 -33.00 10.54
N GLU A 101 18.72 -31.79 10.03
CA GLU A 101 18.56 -30.54 10.82
C GLU A 101 17.11 -30.27 11.15
N LYS A 102 16.75 -30.39 12.43
CA LYS A 102 15.41 -29.99 12.91
C LYS A 102 15.29 -28.48 12.93
N THR A 103 14.59 -27.92 11.96
CA THR A 103 14.26 -26.49 11.93
C THR A 103 13.10 -26.23 12.90
N PRO A 104 13.29 -25.46 13.98
CA PRO A 104 12.21 -25.07 14.87
C PRO A 104 11.16 -24.26 14.06
N GLY A 105 9.93 -24.73 14.00
CA GLY A 105 8.83 -24.12 13.26
C GLY A 105 8.28 -24.92 12.09
N LEU A 106 8.96 -26.01 11.68
CA LEU A 106 8.46 -26.93 10.65
C LEU A 106 7.96 -28.27 11.22
N GLU A 107 7.89 -28.41 12.54
CA GLU A 107 7.37 -29.60 13.19
C GLU A 107 5.88 -29.78 12.84
N GLY A 108 5.60 -30.85 12.09
CA GLY A 108 4.23 -31.21 11.69
C GLY A 108 3.86 -30.96 10.24
N LEU A 109 4.76 -30.38 9.44
CA LEU A 109 4.55 -30.32 7.99
C LEU A 109 5.03 -31.60 7.31
N PRO A 110 4.26 -32.20 6.38
CA PRO A 110 4.69 -33.39 5.66
C PRO A 110 5.86 -33.05 4.73
N THR A 111 7.05 -33.58 5.06
CA THR A 111 8.31 -33.34 4.34
C THR A 111 8.50 -34.24 3.10
N ASP A 112 7.58 -35.17 2.82
CA ASP A 112 7.74 -36.19 1.77
C ASP A 112 7.14 -35.81 0.42
N ARG A 113 6.91 -34.54 0.12
CA ARG A 113 6.45 -34.13 -1.21
C ARG A 113 7.55 -33.38 -1.95
N SER A 114 8.24 -34.10 -2.83
CA SER A 114 9.05 -33.49 -3.89
C SER A 114 8.21 -32.47 -4.66
N ILE A 115 8.68 -31.21 -4.74
CA ILE A 115 8.10 -30.21 -5.62
C ILE A 115 8.36 -30.69 -7.05
N VAL A 116 7.31 -31.11 -7.75
CA VAL A 116 7.40 -31.39 -9.17
C VAL A 116 7.32 -30.04 -9.88
N VAL A 117 8.43 -29.59 -10.44
CA VAL A 117 8.45 -28.47 -11.37
C VAL A 117 7.73 -28.92 -12.62
N VAL A 118 6.51 -28.44 -12.85
CA VAL A 118 5.77 -28.70 -14.08
C VAL A 118 6.29 -27.70 -15.11
N ASP A 119 6.95 -28.21 -16.15
CA ASP A 119 7.33 -27.45 -17.34
C ASP A 119 6.04 -26.92 -18.00
N SER A 120 5.88 -25.60 -18.04
CA SER A 120 4.64 -24.94 -18.50
C SER A 120 4.36 -25.12 -19.99
N ASP A 121 5.27 -25.71 -20.78
CA ASP A 121 5.13 -25.89 -22.22
C ASP A 121 4.56 -27.27 -22.61
N LYS A 122 4.17 -28.11 -21.68
CA LYS A 122 3.53 -29.40 -21.93
C LYS A 122 2.32 -29.61 -21.02
N ALA A 123 1.25 -28.89 -21.28
CA ALA A 123 -0.04 -29.28 -20.79
C ALA A 123 -0.78 -30.08 -21.87
N PRO A 124 -0.89 -31.42 -21.74
CA PRO A 124 -2.17 -32.02 -21.94
C PRO A 124 -2.58 -32.77 -20.65
N ASP A 125 -3.82 -32.57 -20.24
CA ASP A 125 -4.60 -33.39 -19.31
C ASP A 125 -3.81 -34.22 -18.30
N ALA A 126 -3.12 -33.55 -17.39
CA ALA A 126 -2.60 -34.21 -16.22
C ALA A 126 -3.81 -34.62 -15.36
N ASP A 127 -4.10 -35.91 -15.30
CA ASP A 127 -5.05 -36.49 -14.36
C ASP A 127 -4.71 -36.00 -12.94
N ILE A 128 -5.47 -35.02 -12.47
CA ILE A 128 -5.32 -34.50 -11.10
C ILE A 128 -5.61 -35.70 -10.18
N PRO A 129 -4.68 -36.10 -9.31
CA PRO A 129 -4.90 -37.21 -8.39
C PRO A 129 -6.21 -37.00 -7.64
N LYS A 130 -7.04 -38.02 -7.56
CA LYS A 130 -8.37 -37.96 -6.91
C LYS A 130 -8.31 -37.50 -5.45
N ASP A 131 -7.15 -37.63 -4.82
CA ASP A 131 -6.85 -37.21 -3.45
C ASP A 131 -6.04 -35.91 -3.36
N ALA A 132 -5.83 -35.18 -4.47
CA ALA A 132 -5.20 -33.88 -4.41
C ALA A 132 -6.03 -32.95 -3.53
N PRO A 133 -5.40 -32.20 -2.59
CA PRO A 133 -6.14 -31.23 -1.79
C PRO A 133 -6.82 -30.25 -2.74
N LYS A 134 -8.14 -30.12 -2.60
CA LYS A 134 -8.90 -29.13 -3.36
C LYS A 134 -8.41 -27.77 -2.89
N TYR A 135 -7.69 -27.05 -3.76
CA TYR A 135 -7.41 -25.65 -3.54
C TYR A 135 -8.75 -24.92 -3.54
N GLU A 136 -9.07 -24.31 -2.41
CA GLU A 136 -10.23 -23.43 -2.36
C GLU A 136 -9.96 -22.23 -3.28
N SER A 137 -10.93 -21.87 -4.10
CA SER A 137 -10.80 -20.70 -4.98
C SER A 137 -10.54 -19.46 -4.11
N ALA A 138 -9.58 -18.62 -4.54
CA ALA A 138 -9.34 -17.33 -3.92
C ALA A 138 -10.67 -16.55 -3.86
N GLY A 139 -11.04 -16.05 -2.68
CA GLY A 139 -12.28 -15.32 -2.46
C GLY A 139 -13.41 -16.09 -1.76
N MET A 140 -13.22 -17.37 -1.42
CA MET A 140 -14.19 -18.07 -0.58
C MET A 140 -14.04 -17.61 0.87
N VAL A 141 -15.10 -17.01 1.41
CA VAL A 141 -15.13 -16.52 2.79
C VAL A 141 -15.47 -17.67 3.73
N LYS A 142 -14.51 -18.05 4.58
CA LYS A 142 -14.72 -19.11 5.58
C LYS A 142 -15.26 -18.51 6.87
N GLN A 143 -16.34 -19.09 7.38
CA GLN A 143 -16.84 -18.77 8.71
C GLN A 143 -15.84 -19.27 9.77
N PRO A 144 -15.47 -18.44 10.77
CA PRO A 144 -14.65 -18.88 11.88
C PRO A 144 -15.36 -19.97 12.70
N GLN A 145 -14.60 -20.83 13.35
CA GLN A 145 -15.17 -21.90 14.20
C GLN A 145 -16.01 -21.34 15.35
N GLN A 146 -15.66 -20.18 15.84
CA GLN A 146 -16.41 -19.45 16.86
C GLN A 146 -16.48 -17.97 16.45
N GLU A 147 -17.70 -17.48 16.27
CA GLU A 147 -17.95 -16.07 15.97
C GLU A 147 -17.84 -15.21 17.24
N SER A 148 -17.39 -13.97 17.06
CA SER A 148 -17.34 -13.00 18.15
C SER A 148 -18.73 -12.40 18.40
N GLY A 149 -19.30 -12.67 19.57
CA GLY A 149 -20.56 -12.03 20.01
C GLY A 149 -20.39 -10.51 20.20
N GLU A 150 -19.21 -10.07 20.56
CA GLU A 150 -18.84 -8.66 20.72
C GLU A 150 -18.89 -7.93 19.37
N PHE A 151 -18.41 -8.57 18.29
CA PHE A 151 -18.53 -8.04 16.92
C PHE A 151 -19.96 -7.66 16.58
N TYR A 152 -20.91 -8.55 16.81
CA TYR A 152 -22.32 -8.28 16.48
C TYR A 152 -22.91 -7.17 17.35
N THR A 153 -22.46 -7.02 18.58
CA THR A 153 -22.89 -5.94 19.47
C THR A 153 -22.44 -4.59 18.90
N HIS A 154 -21.18 -4.45 18.54
CA HIS A 154 -20.62 -3.22 17.97
C HIS A 154 -21.19 -2.92 16.58
N LEU A 155 -21.41 -3.97 15.75
CA LEU A 155 -22.07 -3.84 14.46
C LEU A 155 -23.49 -3.25 14.59
N GLU A 156 -24.27 -3.69 15.60
CA GLU A 156 -25.60 -3.15 15.86
C GLU A 156 -25.55 -1.69 16.33
N PHE A 157 -24.52 -1.26 17.05
CA PHE A 157 -24.36 0.14 17.42
C PHE A 157 -24.13 1.01 16.17
N VAL A 158 -23.25 0.62 15.28
CA VAL A 158 -22.98 1.33 14.03
C VAL A 158 -24.23 1.33 13.13
N LYS A 159 -24.94 0.22 13.01
CA LYS A 159 -26.16 0.07 12.23
C LYS A 159 -27.28 1.00 12.68
N LYS A 160 -27.42 1.20 13.99
CA LYS A 160 -28.40 2.18 14.55
C LYS A 160 -27.99 3.63 14.26
N GLY A 161 -26.72 3.84 13.91
CA GLY A 161 -26.16 5.13 13.59
C GLY A 161 -25.75 5.95 14.81
N ALA A 162 -24.92 6.97 14.60
CA ALA A 162 -24.38 7.85 15.64
C ALA A 162 -25.45 8.70 16.38
N HIS A 163 -26.73 8.45 16.16
CA HIS A 163 -27.83 9.29 16.62
C HIS A 163 -28.39 8.88 18.00
N GLY A 164 -27.96 7.75 18.54
CA GLY A 164 -28.25 7.40 19.93
C GLY A 164 -27.18 8.05 20.83
N SER A 165 -27.56 9.11 21.55
CA SER A 165 -26.65 9.82 22.47
C SER A 165 -26.02 8.94 23.53
N ASP A 166 -26.52 7.72 23.73
CA ASP A 166 -26.14 6.81 24.80
C ASP A 166 -25.41 5.53 24.31
N LEU A 167 -25.14 5.44 22.98
CA LEU A 167 -24.44 4.30 22.42
C LEU A 167 -22.92 4.58 22.41
N PRO A 168 -22.08 3.59 22.77
CA PRO A 168 -20.62 3.72 22.74
C PRO A 168 -20.11 3.60 21.28
N ILE A 169 -20.45 4.58 20.46
CA ILE A 169 -20.17 4.56 19.02
C ILE A 169 -18.67 4.63 18.73
N ASP A 170 -17.90 5.37 19.53
CA ASP A 170 -16.46 5.50 19.33
C ASP A 170 -15.76 4.17 19.59
N GLU A 171 -16.11 3.48 20.67
CA GLU A 171 -15.62 2.13 20.98
C GLU A 171 -16.04 1.12 19.91
N ALA A 172 -17.27 1.23 19.38
CA ALA A 172 -17.74 0.38 18.31
C ALA A 172 -16.99 0.59 16.99
N LEU A 173 -16.66 1.83 16.66
CA LEU A 173 -15.87 2.13 15.46
C LEU A 173 -14.43 1.63 15.60
N GLU A 174 -13.79 1.82 16.76
CA GLU A 174 -12.45 1.32 17.05
C GLU A 174 -12.40 -0.21 16.90
N PHE A 175 -13.33 -0.92 17.56
CA PHE A 175 -13.41 -2.37 17.46
C PHE A 175 -13.62 -2.87 16.01
N LEU A 176 -14.55 -2.23 15.27
CA LEU A 176 -14.80 -2.62 13.89
C LEU A 176 -13.65 -2.27 12.94
N GLU A 177 -12.90 -1.20 13.20
CA GLU A 177 -11.70 -0.87 12.44
C GLU A 177 -10.68 -1.98 12.56
N ASP A 178 -10.37 -2.42 13.79
CA ASP A 178 -9.39 -3.48 14.05
C ASP A 178 -9.73 -4.80 13.35
N ILE A 179 -11.01 -5.20 13.35
CA ILE A 179 -11.43 -6.48 12.79
C ILE A 179 -11.80 -6.42 11.29
N SER A 180 -11.94 -5.21 10.72
CA SER A 180 -12.43 -5.03 9.35
C SER A 180 -11.57 -5.68 8.27
N HIS A 181 -10.29 -5.90 8.54
CA HIS A 181 -9.35 -6.54 7.62
C HIS A 181 -9.50 -8.07 7.53
N ASP A 182 -10.22 -8.69 8.47
CA ASP A 182 -10.59 -10.09 8.36
C ASP A 182 -11.65 -10.29 7.26
N ILE A 183 -11.42 -11.25 6.36
CA ILE A 183 -12.28 -11.44 5.17
C ILE A 183 -13.71 -11.77 5.58
N TYR A 184 -13.92 -12.59 6.63
CA TYR A 184 -15.25 -12.95 7.10
C TYR A 184 -15.95 -11.76 7.76
N TYR A 185 -15.30 -11.11 8.72
CA TYR A 185 -15.89 -9.97 9.41
C TYR A 185 -16.03 -8.75 8.51
N GLY A 186 -15.09 -8.52 7.57
CA GLY A 186 -15.21 -7.49 6.55
C GLY A 186 -16.45 -7.68 5.68
N LEU A 187 -16.75 -8.93 5.24
CA LEU A 187 -18.00 -9.23 4.56
C LEU A 187 -19.20 -8.94 5.46
N LYS A 188 -19.20 -9.39 6.73
CA LYS A 188 -20.32 -9.17 7.66
C LYS A 188 -20.58 -7.69 7.93
N ILE A 189 -19.56 -6.83 7.92
CA ILE A 189 -19.72 -5.37 8.06
C ILE A 189 -20.53 -4.80 6.89
N VAL A 190 -20.25 -5.24 5.66
CA VAL A 190 -20.87 -4.66 4.46
C VAL A 190 -22.11 -5.42 3.94
N GLU A 191 -22.44 -6.55 4.54
CA GLU A 191 -23.56 -7.41 4.14
C GLU A 191 -24.93 -6.73 4.35
N THR A 192 -25.02 -5.73 5.23
CA THR A 192 -26.28 -5.03 5.51
C THR A 192 -26.26 -3.58 5.02
N PHE A 193 -27.33 -3.18 4.34
CA PHE A 193 -27.52 -1.83 3.84
C PHE A 193 -27.36 -0.77 4.94
N ASP A 194 -27.95 -0.98 6.12
CA ASP A 194 -27.94 0.02 7.19
C ASP A 194 -26.53 0.28 7.76
N THR A 195 -25.68 -0.75 7.84
CA THR A 195 -24.29 -0.60 8.27
C THR A 195 -23.48 0.21 7.26
N VAL A 196 -23.54 -0.18 5.98
CA VAL A 196 -22.80 0.53 4.92
C VAL A 196 -23.29 1.98 4.81
N ARG A 197 -24.60 2.21 4.88
CA ARG A 197 -25.18 3.56 4.90
C ARG A 197 -24.64 4.38 6.07
N SER A 198 -24.63 3.82 7.29
CA SER A 198 -24.16 4.53 8.48
C SER A 198 -22.66 4.87 8.38
N LEU A 199 -21.83 3.92 7.93
CA LEU A 199 -20.40 4.17 7.73
C LEU A 199 -20.13 5.21 6.66
N LEU A 200 -20.78 5.12 5.50
CA LEU A 200 -20.64 6.13 4.43
C LEU A 200 -21.15 7.51 4.89
N CYS A 201 -22.26 7.57 5.63
CA CYS A 201 -22.76 8.83 6.17
C CYS A 201 -21.80 9.46 7.18
N LEU A 202 -21.17 8.65 8.06
CA LEU A 202 -20.12 9.14 8.96
C LEU A 202 -18.90 9.64 8.19
N MET A 203 -18.46 8.90 7.18
CA MET A 203 -17.32 9.27 6.36
C MET A 203 -17.49 10.63 5.68
N VAL A 204 -18.70 10.93 5.20
CA VAL A 204 -18.97 12.17 4.46
C VAL A 204 -19.52 13.31 5.33
N ASP A 205 -19.72 13.09 6.63
CA ASP A 205 -20.28 14.11 7.53
C ASP A 205 -19.38 15.35 7.58
N PRO A 206 -19.87 16.53 7.15
CA PRO A 206 -19.09 17.75 7.19
C PRO A 206 -18.89 18.30 8.62
N LYS A 207 -19.69 17.81 9.57
CA LYS A 207 -19.73 18.29 10.95
C LYS A 207 -19.33 17.23 11.97
N THR A 208 -18.45 16.30 11.58
CA THR A 208 -17.93 15.31 12.52
C THR A 208 -17.33 15.99 13.76
N PRO A 209 -17.82 15.68 14.97
CA PRO A 209 -17.29 16.28 16.19
C PRO A 209 -15.78 16.09 16.33
N ALA A 210 -15.12 17.00 17.04
CA ALA A 210 -13.73 16.80 17.41
C ALA A 210 -13.63 15.54 18.29
N PRO A 211 -12.67 14.64 18.00
CA PRO A 211 -12.47 13.45 18.82
C PRO A 211 -11.94 13.82 20.22
N ALA A 212 -12.01 12.89 21.15
CA ALA A 212 -11.25 13.00 22.40
C ALA A 212 -9.74 13.12 22.09
N GLU A 213 -8.97 13.64 23.03
CA GLU A 213 -7.53 13.78 22.88
C GLU A 213 -6.86 12.43 22.56
N GLY A 214 -6.14 12.36 21.45
CA GLY A 214 -5.48 11.14 20.99
C GLY A 214 -6.37 10.15 20.22
N ALA A 215 -7.69 10.37 20.15
CA ALA A 215 -8.59 9.50 19.40
C ALA A 215 -8.68 9.87 17.91
N VAL A 216 -8.96 8.87 17.08
CA VAL A 216 -9.18 9.06 15.64
C VAL A 216 -10.60 9.61 15.41
N PRO A 217 -10.79 10.62 14.53
CA PRO A 217 -12.12 11.11 14.18
C PRO A 217 -13.00 10.04 13.56
N ARG A 218 -14.31 10.05 13.88
CA ARG A 218 -15.29 9.06 13.41
C ARG A 218 -15.37 8.96 11.88
N ASP A 219 -15.22 10.07 11.16
CA ASP A 219 -15.21 10.09 9.69
C ASP A 219 -14.02 9.33 9.11
N GLN A 220 -12.85 9.42 9.76
CA GLN A 220 -11.65 8.69 9.35
C GLN A 220 -11.75 7.21 9.71
N GLN A 221 -12.27 6.87 10.89
CA GLN A 221 -12.51 5.48 11.29
C GLN A 221 -13.53 4.81 10.36
N ALA A 222 -14.64 5.48 10.04
CA ALA A 222 -15.63 4.94 9.11
C ALA A 222 -15.03 4.66 7.72
N ALA A 223 -14.18 5.56 7.23
CA ALA A 223 -13.45 5.34 5.97
C ALA A 223 -12.47 4.16 6.07
N ALA A 224 -11.77 4.02 7.20
CA ALA A 224 -10.84 2.91 7.44
C ALA A 224 -11.57 1.56 7.50
N ILE A 225 -12.72 1.48 8.17
CA ILE A 225 -13.57 0.29 8.22
C ILE A 225 -14.02 -0.12 6.81
N ILE A 226 -14.53 0.82 6.00
CA ILE A 226 -14.93 0.54 4.61
C ILE A 226 -13.72 0.02 3.81
N SER A 227 -12.57 0.68 3.93
CA SER A 227 -11.35 0.27 3.23
C SER A 227 -10.89 -1.12 3.65
N GLY A 228 -10.85 -1.40 4.95
CA GLY A 228 -10.47 -2.69 5.52
C GLY A 228 -11.39 -3.81 5.05
N ALA A 229 -12.71 -3.61 5.16
CA ALA A 229 -13.73 -4.59 4.76
C ALA A 229 -13.66 -4.97 3.27
N LEU A 230 -13.23 -4.05 2.41
CA LEU A 230 -13.10 -4.26 0.97
C LEU A 230 -11.69 -4.71 0.54
N GLN A 231 -10.72 -4.72 1.46
CA GLN A 231 -9.36 -5.11 1.14
C GLN A 231 -9.26 -6.60 0.84
N ASN A 232 -8.84 -6.95 -0.37
CA ASN A 232 -8.74 -8.33 -0.83
C ASN A 232 -10.02 -9.18 -0.63
N ASN A 233 -11.18 -8.51 -0.61
CA ASN A 233 -12.47 -9.12 -0.32
C ASN A 233 -13.47 -8.85 -1.47
N PRO A 234 -13.36 -9.54 -2.61
CA PRO A 234 -14.24 -9.33 -3.76
C PRO A 234 -15.71 -9.61 -3.45
N THR A 235 -15.99 -10.57 -2.55
CA THR A 235 -17.36 -10.87 -2.12
C THR A 235 -17.99 -9.69 -1.38
N ALA A 236 -17.23 -9.05 -0.48
CA ALA A 236 -17.69 -7.84 0.21
C ALA A 236 -17.95 -6.69 -0.77
N LEU A 237 -17.08 -6.51 -1.76
CA LEU A 237 -17.28 -5.49 -2.80
C LEU A 237 -18.53 -5.76 -3.64
N GLU A 238 -18.81 -7.02 -3.96
CA GLU A 238 -20.01 -7.41 -4.68
C GLU A 238 -21.29 -7.04 -3.90
N GLU A 239 -21.34 -7.30 -2.57
CA GLU A 239 -22.46 -6.91 -1.73
C GLU A 239 -22.68 -5.38 -1.72
N VAL A 240 -21.61 -4.59 -1.57
CA VAL A 240 -21.72 -3.12 -1.66
C VAL A 240 -22.19 -2.70 -3.05
N THR A 241 -21.71 -3.34 -4.11
CA THR A 241 -22.10 -3.02 -5.51
C THR A 241 -23.60 -3.22 -5.74
N LYS A 242 -24.18 -4.31 -5.21
CA LYS A 242 -25.60 -4.61 -5.33
C LYS A 242 -26.50 -3.50 -4.73
N ILE A 243 -26.07 -2.92 -3.64
CA ILE A 243 -26.84 -1.90 -2.91
C ILE A 243 -26.44 -0.46 -3.27
N TRP A 244 -25.42 -0.26 -4.11
CA TRP A 244 -24.89 1.08 -4.44
C TRP A 244 -25.91 2.08 -4.97
N PRO A 245 -26.80 1.75 -5.91
CA PRO A 245 -27.81 2.69 -6.39
C PRO A 245 -28.79 3.13 -5.29
N GLN A 246 -29.14 2.24 -4.37
CA GLN A 246 -29.99 2.55 -3.24
C GLN A 246 -29.24 3.44 -2.22
N LEU A 247 -27.96 3.18 -1.95
CA LEU A 247 -27.12 4.03 -1.09
C LEU A 247 -27.06 5.46 -1.63
N MET A 248 -26.78 5.62 -2.91
CA MET A 248 -26.67 6.95 -3.54
C MET A 248 -28.00 7.72 -3.58
N SER A 249 -29.14 7.06 -3.45
CA SER A 249 -30.47 7.70 -3.40
C SER A 249 -30.94 7.99 -1.98
N THR A 250 -30.23 7.52 -0.96
CA THR A 250 -30.62 7.66 0.45
C THR A 250 -30.14 8.97 1.07
N SER A 251 -30.73 9.34 2.21
CA SER A 251 -30.31 10.46 3.03
C SER A 251 -29.59 9.98 4.30
N CYS A 252 -28.60 10.73 4.72
CA CYS A 252 -27.94 10.57 6.01
C CYS A 252 -28.79 11.20 7.11
N ARG A 253 -29.07 10.46 8.16
CA ARG A 253 -29.76 11.00 9.33
C ARG A 253 -28.87 12.01 10.04
N SER A 254 -29.40 13.21 10.32
CA SER A 254 -28.71 14.21 11.12
C SER A 254 -29.17 14.15 12.58
N PRO A 255 -28.28 14.15 13.57
CA PRO A 255 -28.65 14.18 14.99
C PRO A 255 -29.27 15.53 15.42
N HIS A 256 -29.00 16.57 14.69
CA HIS A 256 -29.50 17.92 14.94
C HIS A 256 -30.47 18.31 13.82
N LYS A 257 -31.53 19.03 14.10
CA LYS A 257 -32.56 19.56 13.16
C LYS A 257 -32.00 20.24 11.88
N ALA A 258 -30.79 19.84 11.45
CA ALA A 258 -30.15 20.24 10.21
C ALA A 258 -30.87 19.56 9.02
N PRO A 259 -30.90 20.21 7.84
CA PRO A 259 -31.42 19.57 6.63
C PRO A 259 -30.69 18.21 6.41
N GLU A 260 -31.47 17.20 6.02
CA GLU A 260 -30.94 15.90 5.70
C GLU A 260 -29.91 16.00 4.56
N LEU A 261 -28.70 15.49 4.77
CA LEU A 261 -27.69 15.38 3.73
C LEU A 261 -27.99 14.15 2.89
N LYS A 262 -28.23 14.29 1.59
CA LYS A 262 -28.24 13.14 0.70
C LYS A 262 -26.84 12.52 0.65
N LEU A 263 -26.75 11.21 0.78
CA LEU A 263 -25.44 10.52 0.78
C LEU A 263 -24.65 10.84 -0.49
N ARG A 264 -25.32 10.87 -1.66
CA ARG A 264 -24.70 11.26 -2.92
C ARG A 264 -24.06 12.65 -2.86
N ASP A 265 -24.77 13.64 -2.32
CA ASP A 265 -24.26 15.01 -2.26
C ASP A 265 -23.03 15.10 -1.33
N GLY A 266 -23.04 14.37 -0.21
CA GLY A 266 -21.89 14.26 0.68
C GLY A 266 -20.71 13.51 0.05
N PHE A 267 -20.98 12.41 -0.64
CA PHE A 267 -19.93 11.57 -1.25
C PHE A 267 -19.18 12.30 -2.38
N TYR A 268 -19.85 13.15 -3.13
CA TYR A 268 -19.26 13.96 -4.21
C TYR A 268 -18.98 15.41 -3.79
N SER A 269 -19.05 15.73 -2.49
CA SER A 269 -18.67 17.05 -1.97
C SER A 269 -17.16 17.29 -2.10
N PRO A 270 -16.70 18.56 -2.11
CA PRO A 270 -15.29 18.89 -2.09
C PRO A 270 -14.55 18.25 -0.92
N PHE A 271 -13.36 17.70 -1.17
CA PHE A 271 -12.49 17.11 -0.13
C PHE A 271 -11.63 18.16 0.55
N VAL A 272 -11.39 19.27 -0.12
CA VAL A 272 -10.61 20.38 0.39
C VAL A 272 -11.57 21.49 0.84
N PRO A 273 -11.44 21.99 2.08
CA PRO A 273 -12.22 23.10 2.57
C PRO A 273 -12.06 24.35 1.68
N ALA A 274 -13.11 25.19 1.63
CA ALA A 274 -13.02 26.43 0.89
C ALA A 274 -11.96 27.37 1.50
N PRO A 275 -11.25 28.19 0.69
CA PRO A 275 -10.19 29.07 1.17
C PRO A 275 -10.61 30.12 2.19
N ASP A 276 -11.89 30.48 2.21
CA ASP A 276 -12.51 31.43 3.11
C ASP A 276 -13.06 30.81 4.41
N ASP A 277 -12.96 29.49 4.54
CA ASP A 277 -13.27 28.78 5.78
C ASP A 277 -12.08 28.87 6.75
N ASN A 278 -12.03 29.96 7.53
CA ASN A 278 -10.92 30.24 8.46
C ASN A 278 -10.95 29.40 9.73
N ASP A 279 -11.96 28.55 9.92
CA ASP A 279 -12.16 27.75 11.14
C ASP A 279 -11.83 26.25 10.94
N HIS A 280 -11.16 25.88 9.85
CA HIS A 280 -10.81 24.49 9.61
C HIS A 280 -9.39 24.17 10.12
N ASP A 281 -9.26 23.00 10.73
CA ASP A 281 -7.98 22.38 11.04
C ASP A 281 -7.41 21.73 9.77
N THR A 282 -6.35 22.32 9.22
CA THR A 282 -5.72 21.89 7.97
C THR A 282 -5.26 20.42 8.05
N LEU A 283 -4.65 20.01 9.15
CA LEU A 283 -4.17 18.64 9.32
C LEU A 283 -5.35 17.65 9.37
N ARG A 284 -6.42 18.01 10.07
CA ARG A 284 -7.63 17.20 10.15
C ARG A 284 -8.29 17.05 8.77
N ALA A 285 -8.40 18.15 8.01
CA ALA A 285 -8.94 18.13 6.66
C ALA A 285 -8.11 17.24 5.73
N ALA A 286 -6.79 17.36 5.77
CA ALA A 286 -5.88 16.52 4.99
C ALA A 286 -6.00 15.04 5.34
N ASN A 287 -6.08 14.70 6.64
CA ASN A 287 -6.26 13.33 7.10
C ASN A 287 -7.62 12.76 6.70
N LYS A 288 -8.69 13.55 6.77
CA LYS A 288 -10.02 13.17 6.30
C LYS A 288 -9.99 12.86 4.79
N ALA A 289 -9.45 13.78 3.97
CA ALA A 289 -9.32 13.58 2.53
C ALA A 289 -8.52 12.31 2.20
N LYS A 290 -7.39 12.08 2.90
CA LYS A 290 -6.58 10.87 2.76
C LYS A 290 -7.39 9.59 3.06
N ALA A 291 -8.19 9.59 4.13
CA ALA A 291 -9.01 8.45 4.52
C ALA A 291 -10.13 8.20 3.48
N GLN A 292 -10.81 9.26 3.03
CA GLN A 292 -11.83 9.18 1.98
C GLN A 292 -11.27 8.61 0.67
N VAL A 293 -10.12 9.12 0.20
CA VAL A 293 -9.44 8.59 -1.00
C VAL A 293 -9.14 7.09 -0.84
N HIS A 294 -8.73 6.66 0.37
CA HIS A 294 -8.45 5.25 0.63
C HIS A 294 -9.71 4.38 0.53
N ALA A 295 -10.81 4.78 1.14
CA ALA A 295 -12.08 4.07 1.06
C ALA A 295 -12.60 4.01 -0.39
N ILE A 296 -12.55 5.13 -1.11
CA ILE A 296 -12.96 5.21 -2.51
C ILE A 296 -12.12 4.28 -3.39
N LYS A 297 -10.81 4.16 -3.15
CA LYS A 297 -9.95 3.20 -3.87
C LYS A 297 -10.48 1.76 -3.75
N GLY A 298 -10.98 1.37 -2.58
CA GLY A 298 -11.61 0.06 -2.38
C GLY A 298 -12.91 -0.08 -3.17
N LEU A 299 -13.77 0.93 -3.12
CA LEU A 299 -15.09 0.96 -3.76
C LEU A 299 -15.02 0.91 -5.30
N ILE A 300 -14.13 1.71 -5.92
CA ILE A 300 -14.04 1.81 -7.39
C ILE A 300 -13.39 0.59 -8.08
N LYS A 301 -12.96 -0.42 -7.31
CA LYS A 301 -12.64 -1.72 -7.89
C LYS A 301 -13.87 -2.37 -8.54
N SER A 302 -15.09 -2.00 -8.10
CA SER A 302 -16.32 -2.33 -8.80
C SER A 302 -16.48 -1.44 -10.04
N PRO A 303 -16.62 -1.99 -11.26
CA PRO A 303 -16.86 -1.21 -12.46
C PRO A 303 -18.09 -0.31 -12.35
N THR A 304 -19.18 -0.81 -11.76
CA THR A 304 -20.42 -0.04 -11.56
C THR A 304 -20.17 1.20 -10.69
N ILE A 305 -19.46 1.05 -9.58
CA ILE A 305 -19.16 2.17 -8.67
C ILE A 305 -18.14 3.12 -9.31
N ARG A 306 -17.16 2.60 -10.00
CA ARG A 306 -16.15 3.39 -10.72
C ARG A 306 -16.79 4.27 -11.79
N ASP A 307 -17.67 3.70 -12.60
CA ASP A 307 -18.34 4.42 -13.67
C ASP A 307 -19.27 5.53 -13.11
N ASP A 308 -20.00 5.23 -12.02
CA ASP A 308 -20.77 6.25 -11.29
C ASP A 308 -19.85 7.35 -10.71
N PHE A 309 -18.69 6.98 -10.17
CA PHE A 309 -17.71 7.92 -9.62
C PHE A 309 -17.16 8.86 -10.69
N ILE A 310 -16.78 8.35 -11.83
CA ILE A 310 -16.28 9.15 -12.96
C ILE A 310 -17.39 10.05 -13.51
N ALA A 311 -18.59 9.51 -13.72
CA ALA A 311 -19.73 10.24 -14.27
C ALA A 311 -20.18 11.43 -13.38
N ASN A 312 -19.97 11.32 -12.07
CA ASN A 312 -20.33 12.37 -11.11
C ASN A 312 -19.15 13.25 -10.68
N LYS A 313 -18.12 13.35 -11.53
CA LYS A 313 -16.93 14.20 -11.30
C LYS A 313 -16.13 13.82 -10.05
N GLY A 314 -16.17 12.55 -9.64
CA GLY A 314 -15.39 12.06 -8.53
C GLY A 314 -13.88 12.28 -8.73
N MET A 315 -13.41 12.19 -9.98
CA MET A 315 -12.00 12.46 -10.30
C MET A 315 -11.64 13.93 -10.06
N ASP A 316 -12.55 14.88 -10.23
CA ASP A 316 -12.32 16.29 -9.90
C ASP A 316 -12.11 16.46 -8.38
N ARG A 317 -12.83 15.66 -7.55
CA ARG A 317 -12.67 15.66 -6.08
C ARG A 317 -11.26 15.12 -5.68
N ILE A 318 -10.78 14.10 -6.39
CA ILE A 318 -9.42 13.60 -6.17
C ILE A 318 -8.38 14.64 -6.61
N LEU A 319 -8.61 15.30 -7.74
CA LEU A 319 -7.73 16.37 -8.25
C LEU A 319 -7.57 17.52 -7.24
N GLU A 320 -8.66 17.91 -6.58
CA GLU A 320 -8.64 18.97 -5.56
C GLU A 320 -7.60 18.70 -4.45
N VAL A 321 -7.42 17.42 -4.07
CA VAL A 321 -6.43 17.04 -3.04
C VAL A 321 -4.99 17.40 -3.44
N LEU A 322 -4.71 17.51 -4.73
CA LEU A 322 -3.38 17.88 -5.23
C LEU A 322 -3.11 19.40 -5.19
N GLY A 323 -4.15 20.22 -4.96
CA GLY A 323 -4.06 21.68 -5.02
C GLY A 323 -3.37 22.37 -3.84
N PRO A 324 -3.64 21.97 -2.58
CA PRO A 324 -3.06 22.63 -1.41
C PRO A 324 -1.53 22.63 -1.40
N GLN A 325 -0.96 23.74 -0.90
CA GLN A 325 0.51 23.93 -0.91
C GLN A 325 1.16 23.65 0.46
N ASP A 326 0.35 23.43 1.49
CA ASP A 326 0.79 23.15 2.85
C ASP A 326 1.35 21.72 2.96
N ALA A 327 2.46 21.55 3.68
CA ALA A 327 3.12 20.26 3.90
C ALA A 327 2.19 19.22 4.60
N GLN A 328 1.20 19.66 5.36
CA GLN A 328 0.23 18.76 5.99
C GLN A 328 -0.59 17.96 4.98
N TRP A 329 -0.68 18.40 3.72
CA TRP A 329 -1.38 17.72 2.63
C TRP A 329 -0.53 16.68 1.90
N GLU A 330 0.79 16.62 2.10
CA GLU A 330 1.68 15.71 1.35
C GLU A 330 1.24 14.23 1.42
N ALA A 331 0.81 13.77 2.59
CA ALA A 331 0.33 12.39 2.76
C ALA A 331 -0.98 12.11 1.99
N ALA A 332 -1.90 13.09 1.96
CA ALA A 332 -3.13 13.00 1.18
C ALA A 332 -2.85 13.08 -0.33
N GLN A 333 -1.96 13.97 -0.76
CA GLN A 333 -1.51 14.08 -2.15
C GLN A 333 -0.86 12.80 -2.66
N ARG A 334 0.01 12.20 -1.87
CA ARG A 334 0.61 10.89 -2.19
C ARG A 334 -0.47 9.82 -2.34
N LYS A 335 -1.44 9.77 -1.44
CA LYS A 335 -2.54 8.81 -1.51
C LYS A 335 -3.40 9.03 -2.76
N ALA A 336 -3.68 10.29 -3.13
CA ALA A 336 -4.41 10.63 -4.36
C ALA A 336 -3.63 10.25 -5.63
N GLY A 337 -2.31 10.49 -5.65
CA GLY A 337 -1.45 10.07 -6.77
C GLY A 337 -1.40 8.54 -6.93
N GLN A 338 -1.21 7.81 -5.83
CA GLN A 338 -1.24 6.35 -5.82
C GLN A 338 -2.60 5.79 -6.20
N PHE A 339 -3.70 6.44 -5.77
CA PHE A 339 -5.05 6.08 -6.20
C PHE A 339 -5.18 6.08 -7.72
N VAL A 340 -4.69 7.13 -8.38
CA VAL A 340 -4.78 7.26 -9.84
C VAL A 340 -3.90 6.24 -10.55
N LEU A 341 -2.65 6.09 -10.10
CA LEU A 341 -1.72 5.10 -10.66
C LEU A 341 -2.32 3.69 -10.57
N ASP A 342 -2.64 3.24 -9.38
CA ASP A 342 -3.04 1.86 -9.11
C ASP A 342 -4.43 1.50 -9.68
N SER A 343 -5.31 2.50 -9.89
CA SER A 343 -6.68 2.22 -10.32
C SER A 343 -6.92 2.42 -11.82
N PHE A 344 -6.08 3.22 -12.51
CA PHE A 344 -6.36 3.63 -13.88
C PHE A 344 -5.18 3.54 -14.84
N LEU A 345 -3.93 3.52 -14.35
CA LEU A 345 -2.75 3.70 -15.21
C LEU A 345 -1.72 2.58 -15.11
N ASP A 346 -1.79 1.71 -14.12
CA ASP A 346 -0.83 0.65 -13.90
C ASP A 346 -1.49 -0.73 -13.98
N GLU A 347 -1.32 -1.40 -15.12
CA GLU A 347 -1.86 -2.75 -15.37
C GLU A 347 -1.30 -3.79 -14.39
N ASP A 348 -0.03 -3.65 -13.99
CA ASP A 348 0.61 -4.56 -13.04
C ASP A 348 -0.04 -4.49 -11.64
N MET A 349 -0.63 -3.34 -11.32
CA MET A 349 -1.44 -3.14 -10.09
C MET A 349 -2.92 -3.51 -10.25
N GLY A 350 -3.30 -4.02 -11.43
CA GLY A 350 -4.66 -4.44 -11.74
C GLY A 350 -5.57 -3.31 -12.24
N ALA A 351 -5.00 -2.18 -12.69
CA ALA A 351 -5.77 -1.10 -13.27
C ALA A 351 -6.44 -1.52 -14.58
N GLU A 352 -7.70 -1.15 -14.74
CA GLU A 352 -8.37 -1.24 -16.05
C GLU A 352 -8.02 0.00 -16.88
N VAL A 353 -6.96 -0.12 -17.68
CA VAL A 353 -6.48 0.99 -18.51
C VAL A 353 -7.49 1.39 -19.59
N GLY A 354 -7.46 2.67 -19.97
CA GLY A 354 -8.34 3.21 -21.02
C GLY A 354 -9.71 3.64 -20.52
N VAL A 355 -10.06 3.46 -19.24
CA VAL A 355 -11.25 4.02 -18.61
C VAL A 355 -11.02 5.49 -18.26
N TRP A 356 -9.86 5.81 -17.75
CA TRP A 356 -9.36 7.16 -17.46
C TRP A 356 -7.84 7.19 -17.79
N PRO A 357 -7.27 8.26 -18.34
CA PRO A 357 -7.81 9.62 -18.58
C PRO A 357 -8.95 9.67 -19.61
N LEU A 358 -9.74 10.75 -19.56
CA LEU A 358 -10.99 10.85 -20.33
C LEU A 358 -10.77 11.22 -21.79
N PHE A 359 -9.72 11.97 -22.11
CA PHE A 359 -9.44 12.43 -23.46
C PHE A 359 -9.16 11.28 -24.42
N LYS A 360 -10.01 11.11 -25.41
CA LYS A 360 -9.87 10.09 -26.46
C LYS A 360 -10.02 10.74 -27.83
N ALA A 361 -9.09 10.40 -28.74
CA ALA A 361 -9.14 10.83 -30.14
C ALA A 361 -10.43 10.39 -30.85
N SER A 362 -10.91 9.18 -30.52
CA SER A 362 -12.11 8.56 -31.08
C SER A 362 -13.44 9.15 -30.58
N GLU A 363 -13.44 10.09 -29.59
CA GLU A 363 -14.66 10.74 -29.13
C GLU A 363 -15.26 11.60 -30.25
N ALA A 364 -16.46 11.24 -30.70
CA ALA A 364 -17.13 11.87 -31.81
C ALA A 364 -17.65 13.28 -31.48
N ASP A 365 -18.12 13.49 -30.22
CA ASP A 365 -18.54 14.80 -29.75
C ASP A 365 -17.32 15.69 -29.51
N LYS A 366 -17.16 16.68 -30.39
CA LYS A 366 -16.06 17.63 -30.32
C LYS A 366 -16.07 18.44 -29.02
N SER A 367 -17.25 18.81 -28.49
CA SER A 367 -17.36 19.60 -27.26
C SER A 367 -16.95 18.78 -26.06
N LYS A 368 -17.40 17.51 -26.00
CA LYS A 368 -16.98 16.57 -24.97
C LYS A 368 -15.49 16.29 -25.06
N ARG A 369 -14.95 16.01 -26.24
CA ARG A 369 -13.50 15.76 -26.45
C ARG A 369 -12.64 16.94 -25.96
N ILE A 370 -13.07 18.19 -26.19
CA ILE A 370 -12.38 19.37 -25.69
C ILE A 370 -12.47 19.45 -24.16
N ALA A 371 -13.65 19.21 -23.59
CA ALA A 371 -13.83 19.24 -22.15
C ALA A 371 -13.00 18.18 -21.43
N ASP A 372 -12.97 16.95 -21.96
CA ASP A 372 -12.18 15.84 -21.45
C ASP A 372 -10.68 16.18 -21.49
N ARG A 373 -10.20 16.75 -22.61
CA ARG A 373 -8.81 17.19 -22.74
C ARG A 373 -8.43 18.26 -21.70
N VAL A 374 -9.31 19.25 -21.48
CA VAL A 374 -9.08 20.29 -20.48
C VAL A 374 -8.99 19.67 -19.07
N SER A 375 -9.87 18.71 -18.77
CA SER A 375 -9.83 17.99 -17.50
C SER A 375 -8.48 17.27 -17.32
N ASP A 376 -8.04 16.51 -18.31
CA ASP A 376 -6.77 15.77 -18.24
C ASP A 376 -5.55 16.72 -18.15
N GLU A 377 -5.59 17.88 -18.81
CA GLU A 377 -4.55 18.90 -18.70
C GLU A 377 -4.47 19.51 -17.28
N ASN A 378 -5.60 19.72 -16.62
CA ASN A 378 -5.63 20.17 -15.23
C ASN A 378 -4.91 19.18 -14.30
N TRP A 379 -5.08 17.89 -14.53
CA TRP A 379 -4.35 16.85 -13.82
C TRP A 379 -2.84 16.96 -14.05
N LYS A 380 -2.41 17.09 -15.29
CA LYS A 380 -0.97 17.26 -15.63
C LYS A 380 -0.37 18.50 -14.97
N ILE A 381 -1.10 19.62 -14.98
CA ILE A 381 -0.66 20.87 -14.35
C ILE A 381 -0.48 20.68 -12.83
N ALA A 382 -1.46 20.09 -12.15
CA ALA A 382 -1.39 19.86 -10.71
C ALA A 382 -0.23 18.92 -10.33
N VAL A 383 -0.11 17.79 -11.03
CA VAL A 383 0.95 16.81 -10.79
C VAL A 383 2.33 17.40 -11.09
N LYS A 384 2.46 18.20 -12.17
CA LYS A 384 3.70 18.90 -12.52
C LYS A 384 4.15 19.84 -11.41
N GLY A 385 3.22 20.58 -10.80
CA GLY A 385 3.51 21.46 -9.67
C GLY A 385 4.13 20.71 -8.49
N ILE A 386 3.59 19.52 -8.16
CA ILE A 386 4.13 18.66 -7.10
C ILE A 386 5.50 18.10 -7.51
N MET A 387 5.65 17.66 -8.77
CA MET A 387 6.91 17.14 -9.30
C MET A 387 8.03 18.18 -9.24
N GLU A 388 7.74 19.44 -9.57
CA GLU A 388 8.72 20.54 -9.53
C GLU A 388 9.17 20.88 -8.11
N LYS A 389 8.27 20.79 -7.12
CA LYS A 389 8.62 20.92 -5.70
C LYS A 389 9.56 19.81 -5.24
N ASN A 390 9.37 18.60 -5.74
CA ASN A 390 10.11 17.40 -5.35
C ASN A 390 11.17 17.00 -6.39
N LYS A 391 11.75 17.97 -7.11
CA LYS A 391 12.71 17.72 -8.20
C LYS A 391 13.98 16.99 -7.77
N GLY A 392 14.33 17.04 -6.48
CA GLY A 392 15.48 16.33 -5.91
C GLY A 392 15.25 14.85 -5.63
N ASP A 393 13.99 14.38 -5.66
CA ASP A 393 13.64 12.98 -5.50
C ASP A 393 13.25 12.36 -6.85
N GLU A 394 14.17 11.58 -7.42
CA GLU A 394 13.97 10.94 -8.72
C GLU A 394 12.88 9.85 -8.69
N ASN A 395 12.62 9.29 -7.52
CA ASN A 395 11.63 8.23 -7.31
C ASN A 395 10.28 8.76 -6.81
N HIS A 396 10.08 10.07 -6.77
CA HIS A 396 8.83 10.64 -6.30
C HIS A 396 7.65 10.24 -7.20
N TRP A 397 6.57 9.77 -6.62
CA TRP A 397 5.36 9.25 -7.30
C TRP A 397 4.81 10.20 -8.40
N SER A 398 4.95 11.50 -8.22
CA SER A 398 4.45 12.49 -9.19
C SER A 398 5.15 12.43 -10.53
N ARG A 399 6.39 11.91 -10.62
CA ARG A 399 7.10 11.74 -11.88
C ARG A 399 6.48 10.65 -12.74
N ASP A 400 6.21 9.49 -12.14
CA ASP A 400 5.57 8.39 -12.85
C ASP A 400 4.17 8.78 -13.32
N LEU A 401 3.37 9.37 -12.42
CA LEU A 401 2.03 9.85 -12.75
C LEU A 401 2.07 10.88 -13.88
N TYR A 402 2.95 11.88 -13.82
CA TYR A 402 3.09 12.88 -14.88
C TYR A 402 3.46 12.24 -16.23
N ASN A 403 4.43 11.34 -16.22
CA ASN A 403 4.91 10.67 -17.43
C ASN A 403 3.81 9.83 -18.11
N ARG A 404 3.00 9.11 -17.32
CA ARG A 404 1.89 8.31 -17.84
C ARG A 404 0.78 9.19 -18.41
N LEU A 405 0.42 10.28 -17.74
CA LEU A 405 -0.56 11.26 -18.25
C LEU A 405 -0.09 11.93 -19.55
N ASP A 406 1.17 12.34 -19.63
CA ASP A 406 1.75 12.97 -20.80
C ASP A 406 1.87 11.99 -21.97
N ALA A 407 2.23 10.74 -21.69
CA ALA A 407 2.28 9.68 -22.70
C ALA A 407 0.90 9.40 -23.29
N HIS A 408 -0.14 9.34 -22.44
CA HIS A 408 -1.53 9.18 -22.90
C HIS A 408 -1.93 10.31 -23.84
N GLU A 409 -1.78 11.57 -23.43
CA GLU A 409 -2.16 12.71 -24.28
C GLU A 409 -1.42 12.69 -25.62
N ARG A 410 -0.09 12.47 -25.61
CA ARG A 410 0.70 12.38 -26.85
C ARG A 410 0.21 11.27 -27.78
N ALA A 411 -0.20 10.13 -27.22
CA ALA A 411 -0.73 9.04 -28.01
C ALA A 411 -2.06 9.44 -28.69
N GLN A 412 -2.99 10.08 -27.94
CA GLN A 412 -4.25 10.54 -28.49
C GLN A 412 -4.07 11.62 -29.56
N LEU A 413 -3.17 12.57 -29.36
CA LEU A 413 -2.87 13.61 -30.36
C LEU A 413 -2.28 13.05 -31.66
N LYS A 414 -1.44 12.01 -31.57
CA LYS A 414 -0.91 11.32 -32.75
C LYS A 414 -2.01 10.62 -33.56
N LEU A 415 -3.03 10.09 -32.90
CA LEU A 415 -4.18 9.48 -33.58
C LEU A 415 -4.98 10.53 -34.36
N ILE A 416 -5.27 11.68 -33.75
CA ILE A 416 -5.98 12.79 -34.42
C ILE A 416 -5.18 13.25 -35.68
N ALA A 417 -3.87 13.47 -35.53
CA ALA A 417 -3.04 13.91 -36.64
C ALA A 417 -2.96 12.92 -37.81
N LYS A 418 -3.21 11.62 -37.54
CA LYS A 418 -3.27 10.59 -38.62
C LYS A 418 -4.61 10.55 -39.33
N GLU A 419 -5.70 10.94 -38.65
CA GLU A 419 -7.04 10.99 -39.25
C GLU A 419 -7.23 12.24 -40.15
N GLU A 420 -6.39 13.28 -39.95
CA GLU A 420 -6.43 14.53 -40.73
C GLU A 420 -5.53 14.47 -41.99
N LEU A 421 -4.73 13.41 -42.16
CA LEU A 421 -3.87 13.17 -43.34
C LEU A 421 -4.51 12.20 -44.32
#